data_95ca4df0d2812e3b10987dae4725f6ee
#
_entry.id   95ca4df0d2812e3b10987dae4725f6ee
#
_cell.length_a   1.000
_cell.length_b   1.000
_cell.length_c   1.000
_cell.angle_alpha   90.00
_cell.angle_beta   90.00
_cell.angle_gamma   90.00
#
_symmetry.space_group_name_H-M   'P 1'
#
loop_
_entity.id
_entity.type
_entity.pdbx_description
1 polymer ?
#
loop_
_entity_poly.entity_id
_entity_poly.type
_entity_poly.pdbx_seq_one_letter_code
_entity_poly.pdbx_strand_id
1 'polypeptide(L)'
;MLIRYGTDRNGRPVKKALVYTKEEHKIPKSRIDFEALQIIDRLRNEGFHAYLVGGAVRDLIVGNSPKDFDIVTDATPTKIKRIFRNSRIIGRRFRIVHVVYGEKIYEVSTFRSIAEGSVGNEFGTIDEDVQRRDFSMNALYYDPVQEHVIDYVGGVKDIRKGILRPVIPLDRIFVEDPVRMLRAIKYSAKTKSKMSFIMRRKIRQNAGLLAQVSPSRLTEELLKIINSGNSSAIIAEALDTDLYMSLQPAATGMMYANKSFESKYMVSMKQLDDFIKAEPDARLGQKLIFMIRDFILSLTDWKKELENHTPYAELYAKTWRECRNFVLPMNPQRTELDFAIRSVLTELGVPVKTRKKKAPAQKNAEQPKKKSSKGRKRAETSAVNSEPAPVANVAENPAI
;
A
#
# COMPACT_ATOMS: atom_id res chain seq x y z
N MET A 1 7.58 11.76 -32.31
CA MET A 1 7.74 10.41 -31.71
C MET A 1 9.05 9.83 -32.23
N LEU A 2 9.98 9.56 -31.31
CA LEU A 2 11.27 8.96 -31.61
C LEU A 2 11.21 7.45 -31.32
N ILE A 3 12.17 6.70 -31.86
CA ILE A 3 12.28 5.26 -31.65
C ILE A 3 13.63 4.97 -30.98
N ARG A 4 13.59 4.30 -29.84
CA ARG A 4 14.80 3.75 -29.22
C ARG A 4 15.07 2.38 -29.81
N TYR A 5 16.26 2.21 -30.38
CA TYR A 5 16.75 0.95 -30.90
C TYR A 5 17.70 0.28 -29.89
N GLY A 6 17.75 -1.01 -29.89
CA GLY A 6 18.77 -1.85 -29.30
C GLY A 6 19.25 -2.88 -30.28
N THR A 7 20.15 -3.77 -29.89
CA THR A 7 20.62 -4.87 -30.70
C THR A 7 20.02 -6.19 -30.23
N ASP A 8 19.66 -7.09 -31.15
CA ASP A 8 19.29 -8.46 -30.85
C ASP A 8 20.55 -9.34 -30.61
N ARG A 9 20.33 -10.64 -30.33
CA ARG A 9 21.43 -11.60 -30.12
C ARG A 9 22.36 -11.76 -31.35
N ASN A 10 21.89 -11.35 -32.51
CA ASN A 10 22.63 -11.42 -33.79
C ASN A 10 23.25 -10.06 -34.19
N GLY A 11 23.22 -9.06 -33.30
CA GLY A 11 23.75 -7.73 -33.55
C GLY A 11 22.88 -6.85 -34.46
N ARG A 12 21.64 -7.26 -34.80
CA ARG A 12 20.74 -6.49 -35.66
C ARG A 12 19.99 -5.44 -34.83
N PRO A 13 19.77 -4.22 -35.38
CA PRO A 13 18.99 -3.20 -34.71
C PRO A 13 17.52 -3.63 -34.58
N VAL A 14 17.01 -3.65 -33.34
CA VAL A 14 15.61 -3.97 -33.02
C VAL A 14 15.01 -2.81 -32.29
N LYS A 15 13.77 -2.45 -32.65
CA LYS A 15 13.00 -1.44 -31.97
C LYS A 15 12.74 -1.90 -30.54
N LYS A 16 13.19 -1.13 -29.54
CA LYS A 16 13.04 -1.40 -28.12
C LYS A 16 11.86 -0.64 -27.51
N ALA A 17 11.77 0.67 -27.76
CA ALA A 17 10.77 1.53 -27.17
C ALA A 17 10.35 2.67 -28.10
N LEU A 18 9.16 3.20 -27.86
CA LEU A 18 8.73 4.50 -28.36
C LEU A 18 9.14 5.57 -27.35
N VAL A 19 9.62 6.70 -27.85
CA VAL A 19 9.99 7.85 -27.03
C VAL A 19 9.09 9.02 -27.45
N TYR A 20 8.25 9.47 -26.53
CA TYR A 20 7.37 10.60 -26.72
C TYR A 20 8.05 11.85 -26.20
N THR A 21 8.12 12.88 -27.04
CA THR A 21 8.68 14.20 -26.69
C THR A 21 7.69 15.02 -25.86
N LYS A 22 8.14 16.13 -25.32
CA LYS A 22 7.33 17.05 -24.49
C LYS A 22 6.04 17.48 -25.19
N GLU A 23 6.10 17.76 -26.49
CA GLU A 23 4.95 18.18 -27.30
C GLU A 23 3.90 17.07 -27.43
N GLU A 24 4.33 15.81 -27.34
CA GLU A 24 3.46 14.64 -27.51
C GLU A 24 2.85 14.14 -26.22
N HIS A 25 3.61 14.11 -25.12
CA HIS A 25 3.10 13.65 -23.82
C HIS A 25 2.51 14.78 -22.96
N LYS A 26 2.89 16.05 -23.21
CA LYS A 26 2.37 17.26 -22.56
C LYS A 26 2.48 17.28 -21.02
N ILE A 27 3.41 16.56 -20.44
CA ILE A 27 3.65 16.55 -18.99
C ILE A 27 4.30 17.89 -18.61
N PRO A 28 3.66 18.72 -17.76
CA PRO A 28 4.29 19.93 -17.25
C PRO A 28 5.28 19.54 -16.14
N LYS A 29 6.56 19.90 -16.31
CA LYS A 29 7.60 19.63 -15.30
C LYS A 29 7.28 20.25 -13.93
N SER A 30 6.52 21.36 -13.93
CA SER A 30 6.05 22.03 -12.70
C SER A 30 5.06 21.22 -11.85
N ARG A 31 4.50 20.12 -12.38
CA ARG A 31 3.63 19.20 -11.63
C ARG A 31 4.39 18.06 -10.97
N ILE A 32 5.71 18.01 -11.14
CA ILE A 32 6.58 17.02 -10.51
C ILE A 32 7.19 17.65 -9.28
N ASP A 33 7.17 16.95 -8.17
CA ASP A 33 7.77 17.41 -6.94
C ASP A 33 9.24 17.75 -7.14
N PHE A 34 9.65 18.89 -6.63
CA PHE A 34 11.03 19.39 -6.78
C PHE A 34 12.04 18.42 -6.18
N GLU A 35 11.73 17.84 -5.04
CA GLU A 35 12.58 16.85 -4.36
C GLU A 35 12.73 15.57 -5.18
N ALA A 36 11.68 15.11 -5.89
CA ALA A 36 11.77 13.97 -6.80
C ALA A 36 12.74 14.25 -7.96
N LEU A 37 12.71 15.46 -8.51
CA LEU A 37 13.67 15.90 -9.53
C LEU A 37 15.10 15.93 -8.96
N GLN A 38 15.29 16.48 -7.76
CA GLN A 38 16.61 16.51 -7.09
C GLN A 38 17.17 15.09 -6.85
N ILE A 39 16.32 14.12 -6.49
CA ILE A 39 16.76 12.72 -6.32
C ILE A 39 17.27 12.17 -7.65
N ILE A 40 16.54 12.39 -8.74
CA ILE A 40 16.93 11.93 -10.08
C ILE A 40 18.24 12.59 -10.53
N ASP A 41 18.35 13.91 -10.41
CA ASP A 41 19.53 14.66 -10.81
C ASP A 41 20.76 14.19 -10.01
N ARG A 42 20.63 13.97 -8.71
CA ARG A 42 21.73 13.49 -7.88
C ARG A 42 22.18 12.07 -8.25
N LEU A 43 21.24 11.15 -8.53
CA LEU A 43 21.58 9.81 -9.02
C LEU A 43 22.32 9.88 -10.35
N ARG A 44 21.92 10.75 -11.26
CA ARG A 44 22.56 10.94 -12.56
C ARG A 44 23.95 11.55 -12.46
N ASN A 45 24.16 12.51 -11.58
CA ASN A 45 25.48 13.09 -11.31
C ASN A 45 26.47 12.08 -10.75
N GLU A 46 25.97 11.03 -10.07
CA GLU A 46 26.76 9.89 -9.62
C GLU A 46 26.92 8.80 -10.70
N GLY A 47 26.50 9.06 -11.96
CA GLY A 47 26.67 8.18 -13.11
C GLY A 47 25.58 7.10 -13.27
N PHE A 48 24.47 7.19 -12.55
CA PHE A 48 23.38 6.22 -12.64
C PHE A 48 22.23 6.73 -13.54
N HIS A 49 21.56 5.81 -14.21
CA HIS A 49 20.28 6.11 -14.83
C HIS A 49 19.20 6.21 -13.78
N ALA A 50 18.31 7.21 -13.91
CA ALA A 50 17.18 7.37 -13.00
C ALA A 50 15.99 7.98 -13.74
N TYR A 51 14.78 7.47 -13.45
CA TYR A 51 13.52 7.85 -14.10
C TYR A 51 12.39 7.91 -13.07
N LEU A 52 11.41 8.78 -13.29
CA LEU A 52 10.09 8.61 -12.69
C LEU A 52 9.37 7.44 -13.37
N VAL A 53 8.52 6.71 -12.63
CA VAL A 53 7.91 5.49 -13.15
C VAL A 53 6.49 5.26 -12.61
N GLY A 54 5.75 4.43 -13.29
CA GLY A 54 4.50 3.86 -12.76
C GLY A 54 3.34 4.83 -12.72
N GLY A 55 2.68 4.87 -11.55
CA GLY A 55 1.44 5.63 -11.35
C GLY A 55 1.58 7.11 -11.58
N ALA A 56 2.72 7.70 -11.20
CA ALA A 56 2.99 9.12 -11.38
C ALA A 56 3.01 9.50 -12.87
N VAL A 57 3.74 8.74 -13.70
CA VAL A 57 3.84 9.03 -15.14
C VAL A 57 2.47 8.91 -15.81
N ARG A 58 1.71 7.85 -15.48
CA ARG A 58 0.33 7.69 -15.98
C ARG A 58 -0.55 8.87 -15.59
N ASP A 59 -0.57 9.25 -14.30
CA ASP A 59 -1.44 10.31 -13.80
C ASP A 59 -1.08 11.66 -14.43
N LEU A 60 0.21 11.96 -14.62
CA LEU A 60 0.68 13.14 -15.33
C LEU A 60 0.24 13.18 -16.81
N ILE A 61 0.29 12.04 -17.53
CA ILE A 61 -0.15 11.97 -18.94
C ILE A 61 -1.64 12.25 -19.08
N VAL A 62 -2.48 11.80 -18.12
CA VAL A 62 -3.92 12.08 -18.13
C VAL A 62 -4.29 13.43 -17.51
N GLY A 63 -3.30 14.24 -17.11
CA GLY A 63 -3.49 15.57 -16.54
C GLY A 63 -3.90 15.59 -15.06
N ASN A 64 -3.76 14.48 -14.35
CA ASN A 64 -3.98 14.41 -12.91
C ASN A 64 -2.70 14.77 -12.13
N SER A 65 -2.86 15.20 -10.88
CA SER A 65 -1.74 15.38 -9.95
C SER A 65 -1.44 14.06 -9.26
N PRO A 66 -0.22 13.49 -9.38
CA PRO A 66 0.17 12.31 -8.64
C PRO A 66 0.17 12.57 -7.14
N LYS A 67 -0.14 11.54 -6.34
CA LYS A 67 0.03 11.59 -4.88
C LYS A 67 1.47 11.29 -4.47
N ASP A 68 2.10 10.33 -5.16
CA ASP A 68 3.43 9.81 -4.86
C ASP A 68 4.27 9.77 -6.15
N PHE A 69 5.57 9.96 -6.02
CA PHE A 69 6.52 9.90 -7.13
C PHE A 69 7.51 8.75 -6.90
N ASP A 70 7.29 7.63 -7.58
CA ASP A 70 8.20 6.48 -7.58
C ASP A 70 9.36 6.73 -8.53
N ILE A 71 10.58 6.44 -8.08
CA ILE A 71 11.81 6.57 -8.85
C ILE A 71 12.43 5.19 -9.03
N VAL A 72 12.93 4.94 -10.23
CA VAL A 72 13.65 3.71 -10.54
C VAL A 72 15.03 4.04 -11.12
N THR A 73 16.05 3.23 -10.79
CA THR A 73 17.45 3.46 -11.17
C THR A 73 18.18 2.13 -11.35
N ASP A 74 19.36 2.16 -11.98
CA ASP A 74 20.32 1.05 -12.01
C ASP A 74 21.27 1.05 -10.79
N ALA A 75 21.22 2.06 -9.93
CA ALA A 75 21.93 2.06 -8.66
C ALA A 75 21.38 0.99 -7.71
N THR A 76 22.26 0.21 -7.07
CA THR A 76 21.85 -0.76 -6.06
C THR A 76 21.36 -0.06 -4.77
N PRO A 77 20.51 -0.71 -3.94
CA PRO A 77 20.00 -0.11 -2.71
C PRO A 77 21.10 0.41 -1.77
N THR A 78 22.24 -0.29 -1.71
CA THR A 78 23.41 0.12 -0.91
C THR A 78 24.05 1.39 -1.46
N LYS A 79 24.15 1.52 -2.80
CA LYS A 79 24.66 2.73 -3.44
C LYS A 79 23.71 3.90 -3.22
N ILE A 80 22.39 3.71 -3.41
CA ILE A 80 21.38 4.73 -3.13
C ILE A 80 21.47 5.20 -1.68
N LYS A 81 21.59 4.27 -0.72
CA LYS A 81 21.75 4.60 0.71
C LYS A 81 23.01 5.44 0.98
N ARG A 82 24.10 5.20 0.25
CA ARG A 82 25.36 5.98 0.38
C ARG A 82 25.20 7.39 -0.19
N ILE A 83 24.51 7.53 -1.32
CA ILE A 83 24.23 8.82 -1.96
C ILE A 83 23.32 9.69 -1.08
N PHE A 84 22.27 9.07 -0.50
CA PHE A 84 21.29 9.77 0.33
C PHE A 84 21.41 9.38 1.80
N ARG A 85 22.06 10.24 2.61
CA ARG A 85 22.22 9.99 4.06
C ARG A 85 20.88 9.90 4.80
N ASN A 86 19.89 10.69 4.38
CA ASN A 86 18.53 10.74 4.90
C ASN A 86 17.61 9.65 4.29
N SER A 87 18.11 8.43 4.14
CA SER A 87 17.36 7.34 3.53
C SER A 87 17.39 6.06 4.37
N ARG A 88 16.46 5.15 4.13
CA ARG A 88 16.35 3.83 4.77
C ARG A 88 16.04 2.76 3.73
N ILE A 89 16.71 1.61 3.83
CA ILE A 89 16.40 0.44 3.01
C ILE A 89 15.24 -0.30 3.70
N ILE A 90 14.14 -0.50 2.98
CA ILE A 90 12.92 -1.15 3.45
C ILE A 90 12.70 -2.43 2.66
N GLY A 91 12.11 -3.44 3.32
CA GLY A 91 11.76 -4.73 2.72
C GLY A 91 12.90 -5.75 2.76
N ARG A 92 12.54 -7.01 3.03
CA ARG A 92 13.48 -8.16 3.04
C ARG A 92 13.57 -8.79 1.65
N ARG A 93 12.42 -9.02 1.01
CA ARG A 93 12.32 -9.69 -0.29
C ARG A 93 12.55 -8.73 -1.46
N PHE A 94 12.03 -7.51 -1.35
CA PHE A 94 12.18 -6.45 -2.35
C PHE A 94 12.71 -5.21 -1.64
N ARG A 95 14.00 -4.96 -1.79
CA ARG A 95 14.64 -3.81 -1.15
C ARG A 95 14.32 -2.54 -1.93
N ILE A 96 13.60 -1.64 -1.29
CA ILE A 96 13.31 -0.29 -1.77
C ILE A 96 14.01 0.69 -0.83
N VAL A 97 14.47 1.79 -1.34
CA VAL A 97 15.07 2.84 -0.51
C VAL A 97 14.07 3.99 -0.37
N HIS A 98 13.65 4.24 0.85
CA HIS A 98 12.88 5.43 1.21
C HIS A 98 13.84 6.59 1.42
N VAL A 99 13.79 7.60 0.58
CA VAL A 99 14.52 8.88 0.72
C VAL A 99 13.57 9.89 1.35
N VAL A 100 13.97 10.49 2.47
CA VAL A 100 13.11 11.36 3.29
C VAL A 100 13.46 12.83 3.06
N TYR A 101 12.48 13.64 2.69
CA TYR A 101 12.57 15.09 2.59
C TYR A 101 11.46 15.74 3.43
N GLY A 102 11.82 16.24 4.61
CA GLY A 102 10.84 16.75 5.57
C GLY A 102 9.84 15.66 5.97
N GLU A 103 8.57 15.88 5.68
CA GLU A 103 7.49 14.91 5.93
C GLU A 103 7.24 13.96 4.74
N LYS A 104 7.83 14.24 3.58
CA LYS A 104 7.66 13.43 2.37
C LYS A 104 8.67 12.29 2.29
N ILE A 105 8.21 11.15 1.77
CA ILE A 105 9.01 9.96 1.52
C ILE A 105 8.92 9.63 0.03
N TYR A 106 10.09 9.50 -0.61
CA TYR A 106 10.20 9.09 -2.01
C TYR A 106 10.72 7.68 -2.09
N GLU A 107 10.01 6.80 -2.80
CA GLU A 107 10.43 5.43 -3.03
C GLU A 107 11.41 5.35 -4.21
N VAL A 108 12.64 4.92 -3.92
CA VAL A 108 13.66 4.69 -4.95
C VAL A 108 13.95 3.20 -5.04
N SER A 109 13.63 2.60 -6.18
CA SER A 109 13.84 1.17 -6.46
C SER A 109 14.91 0.96 -7.53
N THR A 110 15.59 -0.20 -7.46
CA THR A 110 16.52 -0.62 -8.52
C THR A 110 15.76 -1.40 -9.58
N PHE A 111 16.16 -1.30 -10.87
CA PHE A 111 15.65 -2.16 -11.92
C PHE A 111 15.77 -3.63 -11.52
N ARG A 112 14.70 -4.39 -11.72
CA ARG A 112 14.63 -5.78 -11.26
C ARG A 112 14.77 -6.74 -12.43
N SER A 113 15.49 -7.83 -12.22
CA SER A 113 15.61 -8.92 -13.19
C SER A 113 14.33 -9.76 -13.29
N ILE A 114 14.19 -10.46 -14.43
CA ILE A 114 13.16 -11.47 -14.69
C ILE A 114 13.67 -12.90 -14.53
N ALA A 115 14.92 -13.10 -14.09
CA ALA A 115 15.50 -14.44 -13.95
C ALA A 115 14.61 -15.32 -13.05
N GLU A 116 14.30 -16.53 -13.54
CA GLU A 116 13.49 -17.52 -12.80
C GLU A 116 14.23 -17.92 -11.53
N GLY A 117 13.51 -17.93 -10.41
CA GLY A 117 14.08 -18.25 -9.10
C GLY A 117 14.74 -17.08 -8.38
N SER A 118 14.86 -15.91 -9.00
CA SER A 118 15.38 -14.71 -8.33
C SER A 118 14.44 -14.26 -7.21
N VAL A 119 14.75 -14.73 -6.02
CA VAL A 119 14.02 -14.31 -4.80
C VAL A 119 14.51 -12.92 -4.42
N GLY A 120 14.00 -11.92 -5.14
CA GLY A 120 13.83 -10.61 -4.56
C GLY A 120 14.91 -9.58 -4.70
N ASN A 121 16.17 -9.88 -4.92
CA ASN A 121 17.27 -8.90 -4.94
C ASN A 121 18.21 -9.01 -6.14
N GLU A 122 17.80 -9.68 -7.20
CA GLU A 122 18.53 -9.65 -8.45
C GLU A 122 18.15 -8.40 -9.24
N PHE A 123 19.17 -7.61 -9.55
CA PHE A 123 19.02 -6.36 -10.27
C PHE A 123 19.18 -6.63 -11.77
N GLY A 124 18.34 -5.99 -12.55
CA GLY A 124 18.26 -6.17 -13.98
C GLY A 124 18.43 -4.88 -14.76
N THR A 125 18.08 -4.97 -16.01
CA THR A 125 18.02 -3.86 -16.95
C THR A 125 16.64 -3.20 -16.93
N ILE A 126 16.52 -2.02 -17.52
CA ILE A 126 15.21 -1.36 -17.72
C ILE A 126 14.27 -2.23 -18.56
N ASP A 127 14.78 -2.96 -19.56
CA ASP A 127 14.00 -3.87 -20.41
C ASP A 127 13.35 -4.99 -19.58
N GLU A 128 14.09 -5.56 -18.61
CA GLU A 128 13.58 -6.59 -17.70
C GLU A 128 12.58 -6.02 -16.70
N ASP A 129 12.86 -4.83 -16.13
CA ASP A 129 11.94 -4.19 -15.18
C ASP A 129 10.57 -3.89 -15.82
N VAL A 130 10.55 -3.52 -17.11
CA VAL A 130 9.31 -3.34 -17.90
C VAL A 130 8.49 -4.62 -17.94
N GLN A 131 9.12 -5.76 -18.30
CA GLN A 131 8.42 -7.01 -18.55
C GLN A 131 7.76 -7.64 -17.31
N ARG A 132 8.18 -7.25 -16.13
CA ARG A 132 7.60 -7.72 -14.86
C ARG A 132 6.53 -6.80 -14.27
N ARG A 133 6.28 -5.64 -14.90
CA ARG A 133 5.21 -4.73 -14.47
C ARG A 133 3.86 -5.32 -14.79
N ASP A 134 2.85 -4.93 -13.99
CA ASP A 134 1.50 -5.50 -14.09
C ASP A 134 0.77 -5.07 -15.37
N PHE A 135 0.63 -3.75 -15.58
CA PHE A 135 -0.16 -3.20 -16.69
C PHE A 135 0.63 -2.19 -17.48
N SER A 136 0.38 -2.13 -18.79
CA SER A 136 1.08 -1.26 -19.75
C SER A 136 1.04 0.21 -19.34
N MET A 137 -0.09 0.68 -18.78
CA MET A 137 -0.22 2.06 -18.31
C MET A 137 0.66 2.40 -17.10
N ASN A 138 1.18 1.42 -16.38
CA ASN A 138 2.09 1.58 -15.25
C ASN A 138 3.54 1.22 -15.62
N ALA A 139 3.80 0.85 -16.88
CA ALA A 139 5.12 0.48 -17.40
C ALA A 139 5.74 1.60 -18.25
N LEU A 140 5.53 2.83 -17.82
CA LEU A 140 6.02 4.04 -18.44
C LEU A 140 7.13 4.66 -17.60
N TYR A 141 8.17 5.16 -18.25
CA TYR A 141 9.33 5.79 -17.64
C TYR A 141 9.44 7.22 -18.13
N TYR A 142 9.56 8.17 -17.24
CA TYR A 142 9.74 9.57 -17.59
C TYR A 142 11.15 10.04 -17.24
N ASP A 143 11.83 10.56 -18.23
CA ASP A 143 13.13 11.21 -18.11
C ASP A 143 12.93 12.73 -17.95
N PRO A 144 13.12 13.28 -16.72
CA PRO A 144 12.90 14.72 -16.50
C PRO A 144 14.01 15.62 -17.07
N VAL A 145 15.17 15.05 -17.44
CA VAL A 145 16.28 15.82 -18.03
C VAL A 145 16.04 16.02 -19.53
N GLN A 146 15.68 14.96 -20.24
CA GLN A 146 15.35 15.02 -21.66
C GLN A 146 13.88 15.39 -21.92
N GLU A 147 13.05 15.45 -20.87
CA GLU A 147 11.59 15.61 -20.93
C GLU A 147 10.95 14.58 -21.90
N HIS A 148 11.34 13.30 -21.77
CA HIS A 148 10.86 12.21 -22.61
C HIS A 148 10.09 11.17 -21.81
N VAL A 149 8.99 10.66 -22.39
CA VAL A 149 8.33 9.43 -21.90
C VAL A 149 8.80 8.26 -22.72
N ILE A 150 9.40 7.26 -22.07
CA ILE A 150 9.90 6.05 -22.70
C ILE A 150 8.87 4.92 -22.48
N ASP A 151 8.37 4.36 -23.56
CA ASP A 151 7.28 3.39 -23.60
C ASP A 151 7.70 2.13 -24.39
N TYR A 152 7.98 1.07 -23.67
CA TYR A 152 8.42 -0.21 -24.24
C TYR A 152 7.25 -1.10 -24.69
N VAL A 153 6.05 -0.87 -24.15
CA VAL A 153 4.93 -1.82 -24.24
C VAL A 153 3.65 -1.21 -24.82
N GLY A 154 3.68 0.06 -25.22
CA GLY A 154 2.51 0.76 -25.79
C GLY A 154 1.52 1.30 -24.77
N GLY A 155 1.99 1.60 -23.54
CA GLY A 155 1.17 2.09 -22.44
C GLY A 155 0.54 3.46 -22.71
N VAL A 156 1.25 4.37 -23.39
CA VAL A 156 0.68 5.68 -23.79
C VAL A 156 -0.52 5.51 -24.71
N LYS A 157 -0.41 4.57 -25.68
CA LYS A 157 -1.53 4.25 -26.59
C LYS A 157 -2.72 3.67 -25.84
N ASP A 158 -2.47 2.78 -24.87
CA ASP A 158 -3.51 2.16 -24.06
C ASP A 158 -4.21 3.19 -23.17
N ILE A 159 -3.47 4.09 -22.55
CA ILE A 159 -4.04 5.23 -21.78
C ILE A 159 -4.97 6.06 -22.68
N ARG A 160 -4.50 6.48 -23.85
CA ARG A 160 -5.30 7.31 -24.78
C ARG A 160 -6.57 6.59 -25.27
N LYS A 161 -6.53 5.27 -25.38
CA LYS A 161 -7.69 4.44 -25.78
C LYS A 161 -8.60 4.04 -24.60
N GLY A 162 -8.20 4.33 -23.37
CA GLY A 162 -8.92 3.88 -22.18
C GLY A 162 -8.94 2.35 -22.05
N ILE A 163 -7.81 1.68 -22.31
CA ILE A 163 -7.69 0.22 -22.25
C ILE A 163 -6.73 -0.16 -21.11
N LEU A 164 -7.17 -1.08 -20.25
CA LEU A 164 -6.31 -1.73 -19.26
C LEU A 164 -5.76 -3.03 -19.87
N ARG A 165 -4.47 -3.05 -20.20
CA ARG A 165 -3.80 -4.22 -20.80
C ARG A 165 -2.66 -4.70 -19.91
N PRO A 166 -2.57 -6.01 -19.60
CA PRO A 166 -1.46 -6.57 -18.85
C PRO A 166 -0.18 -6.57 -19.70
N VAL A 167 0.96 -6.40 -19.04
CA VAL A 167 2.29 -6.61 -19.65
C VAL A 167 2.64 -8.10 -19.60
N ILE A 168 2.45 -8.71 -18.44
CA ILE A 168 2.63 -10.14 -18.23
C ILE A 168 1.46 -10.88 -18.88
N PRO A 169 1.70 -12.02 -19.56
CA PRO A 169 0.65 -12.84 -20.15
C PRO A 169 -0.46 -13.20 -19.16
N LEU A 170 -1.74 -13.23 -19.65
CA LEU A 170 -2.93 -13.41 -18.82
C LEU A 170 -2.99 -14.77 -18.11
N ASP A 171 -2.31 -15.77 -18.58
CA ASP A 171 -2.19 -17.09 -17.94
C ASP A 171 -1.26 -17.09 -16.74
N ARG A 172 -0.36 -16.12 -16.64
CA ARG A 172 0.65 -16.03 -15.59
C ARG A 172 0.41 -14.90 -14.59
N ILE A 173 -0.07 -13.74 -15.03
CA ILE A 173 -0.08 -12.50 -14.25
C ILE A 173 -0.77 -12.64 -12.88
N PHE A 174 -1.88 -13.38 -12.81
CA PHE A 174 -2.68 -13.55 -11.58
C PHE A 174 -2.21 -14.73 -10.74
N VAL A 175 -1.55 -15.71 -11.36
CA VAL A 175 -0.94 -16.84 -10.65
C VAL A 175 0.35 -16.41 -9.95
N GLU A 176 1.18 -15.61 -10.62
CA GLU A 176 2.41 -15.07 -10.04
C GLU A 176 2.15 -14.14 -8.84
N ASP A 177 1.12 -13.31 -8.93
CA ASP A 177 0.71 -12.40 -7.86
C ASP A 177 -0.80 -12.14 -7.90
N PRO A 178 -1.59 -12.86 -7.08
CA PRO A 178 -3.04 -12.72 -7.05
C PRO A 178 -3.54 -11.29 -6.75
N VAL A 179 -2.75 -10.48 -6.03
CA VAL A 179 -3.12 -9.07 -5.73
C VAL A 179 -3.23 -8.23 -7.00
N ARG A 180 -2.62 -8.65 -8.10
CA ARG A 180 -2.76 -7.96 -9.39
C ARG A 180 -4.20 -7.97 -9.93
N MET A 181 -5.06 -8.92 -9.48
CA MET A 181 -6.50 -8.89 -9.78
C MET A 181 -7.18 -7.67 -9.13
N LEU A 182 -6.90 -7.42 -7.84
CA LEU A 182 -7.40 -6.22 -7.13
C LEU A 182 -6.86 -4.93 -7.74
N ARG A 183 -5.61 -4.94 -8.17
CA ARG A 183 -4.99 -3.80 -8.86
C ARG A 183 -5.66 -3.55 -10.20
N ALA A 184 -6.05 -4.60 -10.94
CA ALA A 184 -6.76 -4.48 -12.22
C ALA A 184 -8.08 -3.74 -12.06
N ILE A 185 -8.96 -4.18 -11.17
CA ILE A 185 -10.26 -3.53 -10.94
C ILE A 185 -10.10 -2.09 -10.42
N LYS A 186 -9.12 -1.87 -9.51
CA LYS A 186 -8.81 -0.55 -8.98
C LYS A 186 -8.35 0.42 -10.06
N TYR A 187 -7.43 0.00 -10.94
CA TYR A 187 -6.96 0.86 -12.04
C TYR A 187 -8.05 1.08 -13.09
N SER A 188 -8.84 0.05 -13.44
CA SER A 188 -9.98 0.19 -14.32
C SER A 188 -10.94 1.28 -13.82
N ALA A 189 -11.33 1.24 -12.55
CA ALA A 189 -12.21 2.24 -11.96
C ALA A 189 -11.57 3.63 -11.90
N LYS A 190 -10.30 3.73 -11.40
CA LYS A 190 -9.60 5.01 -11.24
C LYS A 190 -9.37 5.74 -12.57
N THR A 191 -9.01 5.00 -13.62
CA THR A 191 -8.66 5.58 -14.93
C THR A 191 -9.79 5.50 -15.95
N LYS A 192 -10.95 4.95 -15.56
CA LYS A 192 -12.08 4.66 -16.45
C LYS A 192 -11.69 3.81 -17.67
N SER A 193 -10.65 2.99 -17.51
CA SER A 193 -10.13 2.12 -18.57
C SER A 193 -10.89 0.80 -18.60
N LYS A 194 -11.18 0.30 -19.81
CA LYS A 194 -11.92 -0.95 -20.02
C LYS A 194 -11.00 -2.16 -19.92
N MET A 195 -11.38 -3.15 -19.12
CA MET A 195 -10.80 -4.48 -19.13
C MET A 195 -11.44 -5.32 -20.25
N SER A 196 -10.64 -6.15 -20.92
CA SER A 196 -11.19 -7.10 -21.89
C SER A 196 -12.05 -8.16 -21.20
N PHE A 197 -13.02 -8.73 -21.94
CA PHE A 197 -13.85 -9.83 -21.45
C PHE A 197 -12.98 -11.04 -20.98
N ILE A 198 -11.93 -11.36 -21.75
CA ILE A 198 -11.00 -12.45 -21.43
C ILE A 198 -10.33 -12.18 -20.09
N MET A 199 -9.89 -10.95 -19.84
CA MET A 199 -9.25 -10.57 -18.58
C MET A 199 -10.22 -10.68 -17.39
N ARG A 200 -11.47 -10.21 -17.51
CA ARG A 200 -12.51 -10.37 -16.47
C ARG A 200 -12.77 -11.85 -16.17
N ARG A 201 -12.90 -12.67 -17.22
CA ARG A 201 -13.07 -14.12 -17.07
C ARG A 201 -11.90 -14.76 -16.33
N LYS A 202 -10.65 -14.36 -16.67
CA LYS A 202 -9.45 -14.86 -15.99
C LYS A 202 -9.37 -14.40 -14.53
N ILE A 203 -9.79 -13.18 -14.21
CA ILE A 203 -9.89 -12.71 -12.83
C ILE A 203 -10.86 -13.60 -12.04
N ARG A 204 -12.08 -13.82 -12.54
CA ARG A 204 -13.08 -14.68 -11.87
C ARG A 204 -12.57 -16.11 -11.68
N GLN A 205 -11.93 -16.70 -12.69
CA GLN A 205 -11.34 -18.04 -12.59
C GLN A 205 -10.24 -18.16 -11.52
N ASN A 206 -9.50 -17.10 -11.26
CA ASN A 206 -8.37 -17.08 -10.32
C ASN A 206 -8.72 -16.42 -8.98
N ALA A 207 -9.95 -15.96 -8.76
CA ALA A 207 -10.36 -15.22 -7.56
C ALA A 207 -10.01 -15.96 -6.27
N GLY A 208 -10.15 -17.30 -6.25
CA GLY A 208 -9.80 -18.15 -5.11
C GLY A 208 -8.32 -18.07 -4.68
N LEU A 209 -7.41 -17.66 -5.58
CA LEU A 209 -5.99 -17.49 -5.23
C LEU A 209 -5.77 -16.38 -4.20
N LEU A 210 -6.71 -15.43 -4.04
CA LEU A 210 -6.61 -14.40 -3.00
C LEU A 210 -6.63 -14.98 -1.58
N ALA A 211 -7.19 -16.15 -1.38
CA ALA A 211 -7.18 -16.83 -0.08
C ALA A 211 -5.75 -17.19 0.41
N GLN A 212 -4.80 -17.26 -0.51
CA GLN A 212 -3.38 -17.54 -0.21
C GLN A 212 -2.59 -16.26 0.13
N VAL A 213 -3.18 -15.08 -0.07
CA VAL A 213 -2.53 -13.80 0.22
C VAL A 213 -2.64 -13.48 1.70
N SER A 214 -1.55 -12.97 2.29
CA SER A 214 -1.56 -12.63 3.71
C SER A 214 -2.64 -11.57 4.04
N PRO A 215 -3.31 -11.68 5.21
CA PRO A 215 -4.30 -10.70 5.66
C PRO A 215 -3.81 -9.26 5.66
N SER A 216 -2.54 -9.04 6.02
CA SER A 216 -1.93 -7.70 6.00
C SER A 216 -1.93 -7.10 4.60
N ARG A 217 -1.59 -7.90 3.59
CA ARG A 217 -1.54 -7.45 2.20
C ARG A 217 -2.94 -7.18 1.62
N LEU A 218 -3.94 -8.02 1.98
CA LEU A 218 -5.34 -7.77 1.63
C LEU A 218 -5.87 -6.50 2.31
N THR A 219 -5.51 -6.29 3.59
CA THR A 219 -5.86 -5.06 4.33
C THR A 219 -5.28 -3.81 3.66
N GLU A 220 -4.02 -3.84 3.21
CA GLU A 220 -3.42 -2.74 2.48
C GLU A 220 -4.18 -2.40 1.19
N GLU A 221 -4.59 -3.40 0.41
CA GLU A 221 -5.37 -3.17 -0.80
C GLU A 221 -6.78 -2.65 -0.48
N LEU A 222 -7.43 -3.16 0.56
CA LEU A 222 -8.72 -2.64 1.03
C LEU A 222 -8.61 -1.18 1.46
N LEU A 223 -7.57 -0.81 2.23
CA LEU A 223 -7.29 0.58 2.60
C LEU A 223 -7.08 1.47 1.37
N LYS A 224 -6.38 0.98 0.34
CA LYS A 224 -6.23 1.72 -0.93
C LYS A 224 -7.56 1.89 -1.66
N ILE A 225 -8.49 0.93 -1.56
CA ILE A 225 -9.83 1.02 -2.14
C ILE A 225 -10.65 2.09 -1.42
N ILE A 226 -10.78 2.01 -0.10
CA ILE A 226 -11.59 2.97 0.68
C ILE A 226 -11.03 4.40 0.68
N ASN A 227 -9.74 4.57 0.38
CA ASN A 227 -9.08 5.87 0.22
C ASN A 227 -9.06 6.39 -1.24
N SER A 228 -9.67 5.66 -2.17
CA SER A 228 -9.55 5.98 -3.60
C SER A 228 -10.51 7.06 -4.09
N GLY A 229 -11.61 7.31 -3.38
CA GLY A 229 -12.75 8.11 -3.87
C GLY A 229 -13.49 7.45 -5.05
N ASN A 230 -13.32 6.13 -5.23
CA ASN A 230 -13.99 5.29 -6.23
C ASN A 230 -14.37 3.93 -5.64
N SER A 231 -14.56 3.85 -4.31
CA SER A 231 -14.81 2.61 -3.58
C SER A 231 -16.04 1.88 -4.10
N SER A 232 -17.12 2.59 -4.35
CA SER A 232 -18.37 2.01 -4.83
C SER A 232 -18.20 1.29 -6.18
N ALA A 233 -17.54 1.92 -7.14
CA ALA A 233 -17.28 1.31 -8.45
C ALA A 233 -16.33 0.12 -8.38
N ILE A 234 -15.28 0.21 -7.53
CA ILE A 234 -14.32 -0.88 -7.33
C ILE A 234 -14.99 -2.07 -6.65
N ILE A 235 -15.82 -1.83 -5.63
CA ILE A 235 -16.52 -2.89 -4.90
C ILE A 235 -17.54 -3.57 -5.79
N ALA A 236 -18.30 -2.83 -6.61
CA ALA A 236 -19.21 -3.42 -7.59
C ALA A 236 -18.51 -4.38 -8.56
N GLU A 237 -17.36 -3.96 -9.11
CA GLU A 237 -16.54 -4.82 -9.98
C GLU A 237 -15.94 -6.01 -9.22
N ALA A 238 -15.57 -5.81 -7.94
CA ALA A 238 -15.02 -6.87 -7.09
C ALA A 238 -16.10 -7.93 -6.72
N LEU A 239 -17.34 -7.52 -6.54
CA LEU A 239 -18.48 -8.42 -6.35
C LEU A 239 -18.76 -9.23 -7.63
N ASP A 240 -18.79 -8.54 -8.80
CA ASP A 240 -19.00 -9.22 -10.09
C ASP A 240 -17.91 -10.23 -10.45
N THR A 241 -16.72 -10.05 -9.91
CA THR A 241 -15.55 -10.92 -10.16
C THR A 241 -15.19 -11.85 -9.00
N ASP A 242 -16.04 -11.98 -7.99
CA ASP A 242 -15.85 -12.79 -6.78
C ASP A 242 -14.65 -12.43 -5.90
N LEU A 243 -14.04 -11.26 -6.14
CA LEU A 243 -12.86 -10.83 -5.38
C LEU A 243 -13.21 -10.24 -4.00
N TYR A 244 -14.43 -9.66 -3.86
CA TYR A 244 -14.79 -8.96 -2.63
C TYR A 244 -14.94 -9.91 -1.43
N MET A 245 -15.27 -11.18 -1.69
CA MET A 245 -15.31 -12.23 -0.65
C MET A 245 -13.97 -12.38 0.10
N SER A 246 -12.85 -12.20 -0.58
CA SER A 246 -11.52 -12.26 0.05
C SER A 246 -11.16 -10.98 0.81
N LEU A 247 -11.76 -9.83 0.44
CA LEU A 247 -11.51 -8.53 1.07
C LEU A 247 -12.40 -8.27 2.27
N GLN A 248 -13.68 -8.62 2.17
CA GLN A 248 -14.71 -8.39 3.19
C GLN A 248 -15.72 -9.54 3.19
N PRO A 249 -15.34 -10.72 3.72
CA PRO A 249 -16.17 -11.92 3.65
C PRO A 249 -17.54 -11.74 4.34
N ALA A 250 -17.57 -11.11 5.51
CA ALA A 250 -18.82 -10.89 6.24
C ALA A 250 -19.79 -9.97 5.49
N ALA A 251 -19.27 -8.84 4.95
CA ALA A 251 -20.08 -7.92 4.15
C ALA A 251 -20.59 -8.61 2.88
N THR A 252 -19.75 -9.37 2.18
CA THR A 252 -20.12 -10.10 0.97
C THR A 252 -21.19 -11.15 1.25
N GLY A 253 -21.04 -11.92 2.33
CA GLY A 253 -22.05 -12.90 2.75
C GLY A 253 -23.40 -12.26 3.03
N MET A 254 -23.43 -11.12 3.71
CA MET A 254 -24.67 -10.37 3.96
C MET A 254 -25.31 -9.83 2.68
N MET A 255 -24.51 -9.34 1.72
CA MET A 255 -25.01 -8.84 0.43
C MET A 255 -25.64 -9.97 -0.40
N TYR A 256 -25.07 -11.16 -0.40
CA TYR A 256 -25.64 -12.32 -1.09
C TYR A 256 -26.94 -12.80 -0.42
N ALA A 257 -27.01 -12.76 0.91
CA ALA A 257 -28.19 -13.15 1.66
C ALA A 257 -29.33 -12.12 1.60
N ASN A 258 -29.01 -10.82 1.44
CA ASN A 258 -29.99 -9.73 1.55
C ASN A 258 -29.70 -8.60 0.56
N LYS A 259 -30.50 -8.53 -0.52
CA LYS A 259 -30.40 -7.49 -1.56
C LYS A 259 -30.68 -6.07 -1.05
N SER A 260 -31.51 -5.91 0.00
CA SER A 260 -31.73 -4.62 0.63
C SER A 260 -30.47 -4.14 1.36
N PHE A 261 -29.76 -5.05 2.01
CA PHE A 261 -28.46 -4.72 2.62
C PHE A 261 -27.42 -4.33 1.57
N GLU A 262 -27.32 -5.09 0.48
CA GLU A 262 -26.41 -4.75 -0.63
C GLU A 262 -26.66 -3.34 -1.15
N SER A 263 -27.93 -3.00 -1.43
CA SER A 263 -28.29 -1.67 -1.95
C SER A 263 -27.88 -0.54 -0.98
N LYS A 264 -28.16 -0.70 0.32
CA LYS A 264 -27.79 0.28 1.35
C LYS A 264 -26.27 0.41 1.48
N TYR A 265 -25.56 -0.71 1.56
CA TYR A 265 -24.11 -0.74 1.66
C TYR A 265 -23.45 -0.04 0.47
N MET A 266 -23.93 -0.27 -0.75
CA MET A 266 -23.39 0.40 -1.94
C MET A 266 -23.68 1.92 -1.94
N VAL A 267 -24.80 2.36 -1.38
CA VAL A 267 -25.08 3.79 -1.15
C VAL A 267 -24.07 4.37 -0.14
N SER A 268 -23.82 3.67 0.97
CA SER A 268 -22.82 4.07 1.96
C SER A 268 -21.42 4.14 1.38
N MET A 269 -21.05 3.22 0.47
CA MET A 269 -19.75 3.28 -0.23
C MET A 269 -19.66 4.47 -1.20
N LYS A 270 -20.75 4.87 -1.83
CA LYS A 270 -20.79 6.09 -2.64
C LYS A 270 -20.65 7.35 -1.79
N GLN A 271 -21.31 7.39 -0.62
CA GLN A 271 -21.14 8.48 0.34
C GLN A 271 -19.68 8.55 0.84
N LEU A 272 -19.03 7.41 1.08
CA LEU A 272 -17.60 7.34 1.39
C LEU A 272 -16.76 7.97 0.27
N ASP A 273 -17.06 7.69 -1.00
CA ASP A 273 -16.34 8.25 -2.14
C ASP A 273 -16.46 9.78 -2.17
N ASP A 274 -17.63 10.34 -1.90
CA ASP A 274 -17.83 11.78 -1.85
C ASP A 274 -17.17 12.41 -0.63
N PHE A 275 -17.21 11.75 0.52
CA PHE A 275 -16.50 12.15 1.72
C PHE A 275 -14.97 12.21 1.51
N ILE A 276 -14.36 11.18 0.87
CA ILE A 276 -12.92 11.14 0.61
C ILE A 276 -12.48 12.24 -0.39
N LYS A 277 -13.34 12.63 -1.33
CA LYS A 277 -13.04 13.74 -2.24
C LYS A 277 -13.01 15.08 -1.50
N ALA A 278 -13.89 15.25 -0.51
CA ALA A 278 -13.96 16.46 0.32
C ALA A 278 -12.85 16.47 1.40
N GLU A 279 -12.57 15.34 2.02
CA GLU A 279 -11.61 15.20 3.13
C GLU A 279 -10.61 14.04 2.85
N PRO A 280 -9.61 14.24 1.98
CA PRO A 280 -8.67 13.17 1.60
C PRO A 280 -7.87 12.60 2.79
N ASP A 281 -7.55 13.45 3.76
CA ASP A 281 -6.72 13.12 4.94
C ASP A 281 -7.56 12.64 6.14
N ALA A 282 -8.85 12.35 5.94
CA ALA A 282 -9.72 11.85 6.98
C ALA A 282 -9.15 10.60 7.67
N ARG A 283 -9.28 10.51 8.99
CA ARG A 283 -8.81 9.36 9.77
C ARG A 283 -9.60 8.08 9.46
N LEU A 284 -9.01 6.92 9.74
CA LEU A 284 -9.63 5.62 9.44
C LEU A 284 -11.01 5.47 10.11
N GLY A 285 -11.18 5.91 11.36
CA GLY A 285 -12.45 5.81 12.08
C GLY A 285 -13.60 6.52 11.38
N GLN A 286 -13.38 7.67 10.73
CA GLN A 286 -14.39 8.37 9.95
C GLN A 286 -14.82 7.57 8.71
N LYS A 287 -13.87 6.89 8.05
CA LYS A 287 -14.12 6.02 6.89
C LYS A 287 -14.87 4.75 7.28
N LEU A 288 -14.54 4.19 8.45
CA LEU A 288 -15.23 3.02 8.98
C LEU A 288 -16.71 3.25 9.27
N ILE A 289 -17.14 4.49 9.57
CA ILE A 289 -18.56 4.83 9.76
C ILE A 289 -19.39 4.32 8.56
N PHE A 290 -18.95 4.63 7.35
CA PHE A 290 -19.66 4.23 6.13
C PHE A 290 -19.64 2.71 5.91
N MET A 291 -18.60 2.01 6.36
CA MET A 291 -18.49 0.56 6.21
C MET A 291 -19.38 -0.21 7.18
N ILE A 292 -19.57 0.30 8.41
CA ILE A 292 -20.27 -0.45 9.47
C ILE A 292 -21.69 0.04 9.77
N ARG A 293 -22.11 1.20 9.23
CA ARG A 293 -23.41 1.80 9.50
C ARG A 293 -24.57 0.84 9.21
N ASP A 294 -24.63 0.33 7.98
CA ASP A 294 -25.72 -0.56 7.55
C ASP A 294 -25.67 -1.91 8.27
N PHE A 295 -24.47 -2.35 8.63
CA PHE A 295 -24.30 -3.54 9.45
C PHE A 295 -24.90 -3.37 10.84
N ILE A 296 -24.59 -2.29 11.55
CA ILE A 296 -25.12 -2.00 12.89
C ILE A 296 -26.65 -1.91 12.83
N LEU A 297 -27.19 -1.23 11.81
CA LEU A 297 -28.64 -1.12 11.60
C LEU A 297 -29.32 -2.45 11.34
N SER A 298 -28.64 -3.39 10.67
CA SER A 298 -29.19 -4.71 10.40
C SER A 298 -29.03 -5.69 11.54
N LEU A 299 -28.05 -5.48 12.43
CA LEU A 299 -27.72 -6.36 13.53
C LEU A 299 -28.67 -6.21 14.72
N THR A 300 -29.02 -4.97 15.09
CA THR A 300 -29.72 -4.67 16.33
C THR A 300 -30.52 -3.38 16.20
N ASP A 301 -31.79 -3.45 16.56
CA ASP A 301 -32.61 -2.26 16.83
C ASP A 301 -32.26 -1.69 18.20
N TRP A 302 -31.29 -0.80 18.24
CA TRP A 302 -30.77 -0.22 19.46
C TRP A 302 -31.84 0.52 20.30
N LYS A 303 -32.82 1.16 19.66
CA LYS A 303 -33.87 1.89 20.38
C LYS A 303 -34.77 0.91 21.11
N LYS A 304 -35.25 -0.11 20.40
CA LYS A 304 -36.10 -1.15 20.97
C LYS A 304 -35.41 -1.92 22.11
N GLU A 305 -34.14 -2.25 21.95
CA GLU A 305 -33.37 -2.94 22.98
C GLU A 305 -33.20 -2.08 24.27
N LEU A 306 -33.00 -0.77 24.11
CA LEU A 306 -32.92 0.14 25.27
C LEU A 306 -34.29 0.33 25.93
N GLU A 307 -35.39 0.36 25.16
CA GLU A 307 -36.77 0.34 25.68
C GLU A 307 -37.04 -0.95 26.46
N ASN A 308 -36.51 -2.07 26.02
CA ASN A 308 -36.57 -3.37 26.72
C ASN A 308 -35.64 -3.45 27.96
N HIS A 309 -35.02 -2.33 28.37
CA HIS A 309 -34.09 -2.26 29.49
C HIS A 309 -32.82 -3.08 29.35
N THR A 310 -32.42 -3.49 28.16
CA THR A 310 -31.13 -4.16 27.92
C THR A 310 -29.98 -3.24 28.34
N PRO A 311 -29.04 -3.67 29.20
CA PRO A 311 -27.95 -2.82 29.66
C PRO A 311 -27.08 -2.29 28.53
N TYR A 312 -26.91 -0.97 28.43
CA TYR A 312 -26.10 -0.32 27.41
C TYR A 312 -24.70 -0.94 27.26
N ALA A 313 -24.05 -1.29 28.37
CA ALA A 313 -22.69 -1.86 28.33
C ALA A 313 -22.64 -3.24 27.65
N GLU A 314 -23.65 -4.06 27.85
CA GLU A 314 -23.78 -5.37 27.23
C GLU A 314 -24.03 -5.23 25.72
N LEU A 315 -25.00 -4.41 25.36
CA LEU A 315 -25.35 -4.12 23.98
C LEU A 315 -24.17 -3.54 23.19
N TYR A 316 -23.45 -2.59 23.82
CA TYR A 316 -22.25 -2.01 23.22
C TYR A 316 -21.13 -3.03 23.04
N ALA A 317 -20.89 -3.89 24.04
CA ALA A 317 -19.87 -4.92 23.98
C ALA A 317 -20.16 -5.95 22.87
N LYS A 318 -21.45 -6.34 22.70
CA LYS A 318 -21.93 -7.20 21.61
C LYS A 318 -21.69 -6.52 20.25
N THR A 319 -22.19 -5.30 20.07
CA THR A 319 -22.03 -4.55 18.81
C THR A 319 -20.56 -4.35 18.45
N TRP A 320 -19.72 -4.03 19.44
CA TRP A 320 -18.29 -3.87 19.22
C TRP A 320 -17.62 -5.17 18.72
N ARG A 321 -17.98 -6.31 19.31
CA ARG A 321 -17.46 -7.62 18.91
C ARG A 321 -17.89 -7.97 17.48
N GLU A 322 -19.16 -7.78 17.16
CA GLU A 322 -19.71 -8.06 15.84
C GLU A 322 -19.12 -7.13 14.78
N CYS A 323 -18.99 -5.84 15.04
CA CYS A 323 -18.32 -4.91 14.12
C CYS A 323 -16.86 -5.28 13.89
N ARG A 324 -16.16 -5.75 14.93
CA ARG A 324 -14.78 -6.24 14.82
C ARG A 324 -14.67 -7.43 13.87
N ASN A 325 -15.60 -8.39 13.98
CA ASN A 325 -15.66 -9.54 13.10
C ASN A 325 -16.05 -9.14 11.67
N PHE A 326 -16.99 -8.21 11.55
CA PHE A 326 -17.49 -7.74 10.27
C PHE A 326 -16.40 -7.09 9.41
N VAL A 327 -15.48 -6.33 10.00
CA VAL A 327 -14.43 -5.63 9.24
C VAL A 327 -13.20 -6.49 8.92
N LEU A 328 -13.16 -7.77 9.33
CA LEU A 328 -12.06 -8.67 8.99
C LEU A 328 -11.95 -8.88 7.46
N PRO A 329 -10.75 -9.05 6.90
CA PRO A 329 -9.44 -9.20 7.55
C PRO A 329 -8.81 -7.88 8.01
N MET A 330 -9.43 -6.74 7.77
CA MET A 330 -8.95 -5.46 8.30
C MET A 330 -8.98 -5.49 9.83
N ASN A 331 -7.87 -5.13 10.44
CA ASN A 331 -7.71 -5.10 11.88
C ASN A 331 -7.42 -3.68 12.38
N PRO A 332 -8.42 -2.78 12.36
CA PRO A 332 -8.23 -1.40 12.78
C PRO A 332 -7.87 -1.31 14.26
N GLN A 333 -7.18 -0.24 14.63
CA GLN A 333 -6.96 0.07 16.05
C GLN A 333 -8.30 0.18 16.79
N ARG A 334 -8.30 -0.28 18.04
CA ARG A 334 -9.51 -0.25 18.88
C ARG A 334 -10.15 1.14 18.94
N THR A 335 -9.35 2.17 19.03
CA THR A 335 -9.79 3.58 19.08
C THR A 335 -10.51 4.02 17.81
N GLU A 336 -10.09 3.53 16.62
CA GLU A 336 -10.72 3.85 15.35
C GLU A 336 -12.09 3.18 15.21
N LEU A 337 -12.18 1.91 15.57
CA LEU A 337 -13.45 1.17 15.54
C LEU A 337 -14.43 1.69 16.61
N ASP A 338 -13.96 1.98 17.83
CA ASP A 338 -14.76 2.57 18.89
C ASP A 338 -15.33 3.93 18.48
N PHE A 339 -14.51 4.77 17.85
CA PHE A 339 -14.95 6.04 17.30
C PHE A 339 -16.07 5.84 16.26
N ALA A 340 -15.88 4.93 15.29
CA ALA A 340 -16.85 4.69 14.22
C ALA A 340 -18.20 4.19 14.79
N ILE A 341 -18.17 3.21 15.70
CA ILE A 341 -19.40 2.68 16.34
C ILE A 341 -20.13 3.78 17.09
N ARG A 342 -19.42 4.59 17.91
CA ARG A 342 -20.04 5.70 18.65
C ARG A 342 -20.65 6.73 17.74
N SER A 343 -19.98 7.06 16.63
CA SER A 343 -20.51 8.00 15.64
C SER A 343 -21.81 7.49 15.03
N VAL A 344 -21.85 6.23 14.61
CA VAL A 344 -23.08 5.61 14.08
C VAL A 344 -24.19 5.61 15.13
N LEU A 345 -23.93 5.25 16.38
CA LEU A 345 -24.93 5.26 17.44
C LEU A 345 -25.46 6.67 17.72
N THR A 346 -24.58 7.68 17.66
CA THR A 346 -24.98 9.09 17.80
C THR A 346 -25.90 9.52 16.65
N GLU A 347 -25.58 9.16 15.41
CA GLU A 347 -26.44 9.40 14.23
C GLU A 347 -27.83 8.76 14.39
N LEU A 348 -27.92 7.61 15.07
CA LEU A 348 -29.18 6.91 15.36
C LEU A 348 -29.94 7.52 16.56
N GLY A 349 -29.40 8.56 17.19
CA GLY A 349 -30.01 9.19 18.37
C GLY A 349 -29.87 8.35 19.65
N VAL A 350 -28.96 7.39 19.69
CA VAL A 350 -28.68 6.59 20.88
C VAL A 350 -27.74 7.38 21.79
N PRO A 351 -28.07 7.57 23.10
CA PRO A 351 -27.23 8.31 24.06
C PRO A 351 -25.90 7.56 24.25
N VAL A 352 -24.80 8.11 23.74
CA VAL A 352 -23.47 7.51 23.87
C VAL A 352 -22.85 7.93 25.20
N LYS A 353 -22.67 6.97 26.12
CA LYS A 353 -21.96 7.22 27.38
C LYS A 353 -20.48 7.50 27.08
N THR A 354 -20.05 8.75 27.23
CA THR A 354 -18.63 9.10 27.12
C THR A 354 -17.85 8.48 28.28
N ARG A 355 -16.76 7.82 28.00
CA ARG A 355 -15.81 7.39 29.02
C ARG A 355 -15.29 8.66 29.72
N LYS A 356 -15.65 8.90 30.96
CA LYS A 356 -15.00 9.94 31.77
C LYS A 356 -13.49 9.66 31.72
N LYS A 357 -12.70 10.60 31.18
CA LYS A 357 -11.25 10.55 31.34
C LYS A 357 -10.99 10.41 32.83
N LYS A 358 -10.38 9.29 33.28
CA LYS A 358 -9.84 9.22 34.61
C LYS A 358 -8.92 10.44 34.77
N ALA A 359 -9.24 11.32 35.70
CA ALA A 359 -8.34 12.41 36.07
C ALA A 359 -6.95 11.77 36.31
N PRO A 360 -5.86 12.41 35.89
CA PRO A 360 -4.53 11.91 36.21
C PRO A 360 -4.45 11.76 37.72
N ALA A 361 -4.10 10.55 38.20
CA ALA A 361 -3.91 10.30 39.61
C ALA A 361 -2.93 11.36 40.13
N GLN A 362 -3.38 12.18 41.07
CA GLN A 362 -2.52 13.11 41.78
C GLN A 362 -1.42 12.27 42.42
N LYS A 363 -0.19 12.42 41.94
CA LYS A 363 0.99 11.90 42.61
C LYS A 363 1.00 12.55 44.00
N ASN A 364 0.72 11.75 45.04
CA ASN A 364 0.89 12.16 46.39
C ASN A 364 2.30 12.72 46.59
N ALA A 365 2.37 13.95 47.04
CA ALA A 365 3.61 14.62 47.40
C ALA A 365 4.39 13.72 48.37
N GLU A 366 5.60 13.34 47.95
CA GLU A 366 6.55 12.65 48.82
C GLU A 366 6.89 13.53 50.04
N GLN A 367 6.65 12.98 51.22
CA GLN A 367 7.18 13.54 52.48
C GLN A 367 8.74 13.52 52.41
N PRO A 368 9.40 14.57 52.91
CA PRO A 368 10.86 14.64 52.87
C PRO A 368 11.50 13.62 53.82
N LYS A 369 12.24 12.65 53.26
CA LYS A 369 13.08 11.74 54.04
C LYS A 369 14.19 12.52 54.74
N LYS A 370 14.24 12.46 56.08
CA LYS A 370 15.30 12.92 56.94
C LYS A 370 16.66 12.29 56.56
N LYS A 371 17.64 13.13 56.29
CA LYS A 371 19.06 12.72 56.12
C LYS A 371 19.59 12.17 57.45
N SER A 372 20.01 10.91 57.47
CA SER A 372 20.92 10.39 58.51
C SER A 372 22.33 10.33 57.96
N SER A 373 23.20 11.10 58.56
CA SER A 373 24.66 11.09 58.36
C SER A 373 25.31 9.90 59.07
N LYS A 374 26.09 9.09 58.38
CA LYS A 374 27.20 8.26 58.89
C LYS A 374 28.00 7.78 57.68
N GLY A 375 29.16 8.26 57.48
CA GLY A 375 30.36 7.82 58.16
C GLY A 375 31.27 7.11 57.10
N ARG A 376 32.21 7.86 56.63
CA ARG A 376 33.37 7.54 55.76
C ARG A 376 34.16 6.35 56.32
N LYS A 377 34.47 5.32 55.52
CA LYS A 377 35.74 4.58 55.62
C LYS A 377 36.17 4.11 54.25
N ARG A 378 37.38 4.50 53.96
CA ARG A 378 38.28 4.19 52.83
C ARG A 378 38.94 2.85 53.12
N ALA A 379 39.03 1.97 52.15
CA ALA A 379 40.13 0.95 52.08
C ALA A 379 40.45 0.67 50.62
N GLU A 380 41.68 0.91 50.31
CA GLU A 380 42.41 0.59 49.08
C GLU A 380 42.81 -0.90 49.04
N THR A 381 43.32 -1.24 47.87
CA THR A 381 44.12 -2.44 47.50
C THR A 381 43.31 -3.59 46.92
N SER A 382 43.67 -4.28 45.88
CA SER A 382 44.87 -4.34 45.01
C SER A 382 44.55 -5.18 43.79
N ALA A 383 45.26 -4.89 42.70
CA ALA A 383 45.24 -5.65 41.45
C ALA A 383 45.85 -7.05 41.63
N VAL A 384 45.37 -8.04 40.89
CA VAL A 384 46.17 -9.16 40.39
C VAL A 384 45.62 -9.63 39.04
N ASN A 385 46.55 -9.67 38.10
CA ASN A 385 46.47 -10.30 36.77
C ASN A 385 46.17 -11.81 36.84
N SER A 386 45.54 -12.32 35.79
CA SER A 386 46.05 -13.55 35.13
C SER A 386 45.38 -13.75 33.76
N GLU A 387 46.26 -13.94 32.82
CA GLU A 387 46.08 -14.23 31.40
C GLU A 387 45.63 -15.69 31.13
N PRO A 388 45.42 -16.04 29.80
CA PRO A 388 44.57 -17.11 29.33
C PRO A 388 45.31 -18.41 28.96
N ALA A 389 44.61 -19.52 28.75
CA ALA A 389 45.05 -20.65 27.89
C ALA A 389 44.00 -21.78 27.84
N PRO A 390 44.12 -22.75 26.91
CA PRO A 390 44.25 -22.64 25.46
C PRO A 390 43.25 -23.54 24.69
N VAL A 391 43.30 -23.39 23.38
CA VAL A 391 42.72 -24.17 22.26
C VAL A 391 42.94 -25.69 22.36
N ALA A 392 41.96 -26.49 22.00
CA ALA A 392 42.17 -27.86 21.53
C ALA A 392 41.43 -28.07 20.18
N ASN A 393 42.21 -28.22 19.12
CA ASN A 393 41.89 -28.83 17.83
C ASN A 393 41.72 -30.36 17.97
N VAL A 394 40.76 -30.94 17.22
CA VAL A 394 40.86 -32.25 16.57
C VAL A 394 39.79 -32.23 15.48
N ALA A 395 40.09 -32.11 14.22
CA ALA A 395 40.61 -33.06 13.20
C ALA A 395 39.50 -34.02 12.66
N GLU A 396 39.19 -33.78 11.37
CA GLU A 396 39.18 -34.69 10.21
C GLU A 396 38.18 -35.89 10.14
N ASN A 397 37.22 -35.76 9.21
CA ASN A 397 37.07 -36.51 7.93
C ASN A 397 36.85 -38.05 7.98
N PRO A 398 36.37 -38.71 6.85
CA PRO A 398 35.52 -38.33 5.73
C PRO A 398 34.44 -39.39 5.34
N ALA A 399 33.68 -39.01 4.30
CA ALA A 399 33.06 -39.88 3.25
C ALA A 399 31.94 -40.89 3.58
N ILE A 400 30.76 -40.77 3.06
CA ILE A 400 30.27 -41.43 1.82
C ILE A 400 29.17 -40.55 1.23
#